data_ee752b9a68e6c884cf22460911f8d1b6
#
_entry.id   ee752b9a68e6c884cf22460911f8d1b6
#
_cell.length_a   1.000
_cell.length_b   1.000
_cell.length_c   1.000
_cell.angle_alpha   90.00
_cell.angle_beta   90.00
_cell.angle_gamma   90.00
#
_symmetry.space_group_name_H-M   'P 1'
#
loop_
_entity.id
_entity.type
_entity.pdbx_description
1 polymer ?
#
loop_
_entity_poly.entity_id
_entity_poly.type
_entity_poly.pdbx_seq_one_letter_code
_entity_poly.pdbx_strand_id
1 'polypeptide(L)'
;MRADVTLDDVAIVIARHFQIVNEKGLHARASARFVEVVEKHDAIAQVTKDGMTVSGDSIMGLLMLAASCGTFIEVRTSGTEAEQLADALESLVASRFGESF
;
A
#
# COMPACT_ATOMS: atom_id res chain seq x y z
N MET A 1 -22.01 24.99 -7.31
CA MET A 1 -21.86 24.39 -7.40
C MET A 1 -21.19 24.01 -7.40
N ARG A 2 -20.92 23.76 -6.98
CA ARG A 2 -20.18 23.32 -6.89
C ARG A 2 -19.72 22.71 -7.58
N ALA A 3 -19.85 22.74 -8.05
CA ALA A 3 -19.59 22.03 -8.92
C ALA A 3 -18.36 21.90 -9.11
N ASP A 4 -17.93 22.45 -8.94
CA ASP A 4 -16.83 22.40 -9.14
C ASP A 4 -16.15 21.80 -8.21
N VAL A 5 -16.63 21.55 -7.49
CA VAL A 5 -16.19 20.97 -6.60
C VAL A 5 -15.82 19.91 -6.88
N THR A 6 -15.91 19.66 -7.34
CA THR A 6 -15.90 18.80 -7.47
C THR A 6 -15.01 17.91 -7.99
N LEU A 7 -14.59 17.82 -9.11
CA LEU A 7 -13.58 16.90 -9.56
C LEU A 7 -12.28 17.07 -8.85
N ASP A 8 -11.99 18.27 -8.40
CA ASP A 8 -10.78 18.51 -7.64
C ASP A 8 -10.84 17.91 -6.26
N ASP A 9 -12.07 17.84 -5.72
CA ASP A 9 -12.24 17.29 -4.39
C ASP A 9 -12.41 15.80 -4.41
N VAL A 10 -12.81 15.27 -5.55
CA VAL A 10 -12.95 13.84 -5.67
C VAL A 10 -11.58 13.24 -5.89
N ALA A 11 -11.07 12.62 -4.87
CA ALA A 11 -9.74 12.05 -4.95
C ALA A 11 -9.68 11.00 -6.03
N ILE A 12 -8.66 11.08 -6.86
CA ILE A 12 -8.34 9.99 -7.77
C ILE A 12 -7.70 8.91 -6.93
N VAL A 13 -8.30 7.73 -6.97
CA VAL A 13 -7.81 6.59 -6.21
C VAL A 13 -7.20 5.61 -7.20
N ILE A 14 -5.95 5.26 -6.94
CA ILE A 14 -5.26 4.22 -7.72
C ILE A 14 -5.38 2.93 -6.92
N ALA A 15 -6.02 1.93 -7.49
CA ALA A 15 -6.20 0.64 -6.81
C ALA A 15 -5.40 -0.42 -7.54
N ARG A 16 -4.59 -1.17 -6.81
CA ARG A 16 -3.78 -2.24 -7.38
C ARG A 16 -3.79 -3.44 -6.45
N HIS A 17 -3.61 -4.61 -7.02
CA HIS A 17 -3.50 -5.85 -6.27
C HIS A 17 -2.08 -6.36 -6.40
N PHE A 18 -1.47 -6.68 -5.26
CA PHE A 18 -0.11 -7.21 -5.25
C PHE A 18 -0.12 -8.59 -4.60
N GLN A 19 0.62 -9.51 -5.18
CA GLN A 19 0.86 -10.78 -4.53
C GLN A 19 2.10 -10.65 -3.64
N ILE A 20 1.98 -11.13 -2.41
CA ILE A 20 3.11 -11.19 -1.49
C ILE A 20 3.99 -12.35 -1.94
N VAL A 21 5.22 -12.06 -2.32
CA VAL A 21 6.10 -13.05 -2.94
C VAL A 21 7.34 -13.39 -2.12
N ASN A 22 7.55 -12.68 -1.01
CA ASN A 22 8.67 -13.03 -0.13
C ASN A 22 8.25 -14.09 0.87
N GLU A 23 9.20 -14.94 1.24
CA GLU A 23 8.90 -16.12 2.04
C GLU A 23 8.23 -15.78 3.36
N LYS A 24 8.72 -14.75 4.03
CA LYS A 24 8.23 -14.37 5.37
C LYS A 24 6.95 -13.54 5.35
N GLY A 25 6.50 -13.13 4.17
CA GLY A 25 5.31 -12.31 4.07
C GLY A 25 5.49 -10.91 4.64
N LEU A 26 4.38 -10.29 5.00
CA LEU A 26 4.37 -8.90 5.48
C LEU A 26 4.67 -8.86 6.99
N HIS A 27 5.87 -9.31 7.34
CA HIS A 27 6.35 -9.32 8.72
C HIS A 27 6.80 -7.92 9.15
N ALA A 28 7.31 -7.76 10.37
CA ALA A 28 7.58 -6.44 10.93
C ALA A 28 8.54 -5.62 10.08
N ARG A 29 9.64 -6.22 9.61
CA ARG A 29 10.61 -5.48 8.80
C ARG A 29 10.03 -5.09 7.45
N ALA A 30 9.29 -6.00 6.81
CA ALA A 30 8.66 -5.70 5.53
C ALA A 30 7.62 -4.61 5.71
N SER A 31 6.83 -4.67 6.78
CA SER A 31 5.84 -3.64 7.08
C SER A 31 6.50 -2.29 7.32
N ALA A 32 7.64 -2.28 8.01
CA ALA A 32 8.36 -1.03 8.24
C ALA A 32 8.85 -0.42 6.92
N ARG A 33 9.32 -1.25 5.99
CA ARG A 33 9.75 -0.76 4.68
C ARG A 33 8.57 -0.22 3.87
N PHE A 34 7.43 -0.87 3.98
CA PHE A 34 6.22 -0.40 3.33
C PHE A 34 5.86 1.00 3.84
N VAL A 35 5.85 1.18 5.17
CA VAL A 35 5.56 2.46 5.79
C VAL A 35 6.55 3.53 5.34
N GLU A 36 7.85 3.20 5.28
CA GLU A 36 8.85 4.15 4.82
C GLU A 36 8.55 4.68 3.42
N VAL A 37 8.14 3.79 2.53
CA VAL A 37 7.82 4.21 1.16
C VAL A 37 6.60 5.12 1.16
N VAL A 38 5.57 4.77 1.93
CA VAL A 38 4.37 5.60 2.03
C VAL A 38 4.74 7.00 2.53
N GLU A 39 5.59 7.08 3.54
CA GLU A 39 5.92 8.35 4.16
C GLU A 39 6.79 9.25 3.29
N LYS A 40 7.41 8.69 2.26
CA LYS A 40 8.23 9.48 1.34
C LYS A 40 7.43 10.16 0.24
N HIS A 41 6.15 9.91 0.17
CA HIS A 41 5.32 10.45 -0.90
C HIS A 41 4.21 11.33 -0.35
N ASP A 42 3.82 12.33 -1.14
CA ASP A 42 2.68 13.19 -0.80
C ASP A 42 1.40 12.48 -1.26
N ALA A 43 1.06 11.43 -0.54
CA ALA A 43 -0.11 10.61 -0.82
C ALA A 43 -0.38 9.72 0.38
N ILE A 44 -1.57 9.15 0.43
CA ILE A 44 -1.91 8.17 1.46
C ILE A 44 -2.14 6.83 0.80
N ALA A 45 -2.01 5.77 1.59
CA ALA A 45 -2.27 4.41 1.13
C ALA A 45 -3.15 3.70 2.14
N GLN A 46 -4.05 2.88 1.61
CA GLN A 46 -4.85 1.96 2.42
C GLN A 46 -4.63 0.56 1.86
N VAL A 47 -4.53 -0.40 2.75
CA VAL A 47 -4.22 -1.78 2.37
C VAL A 47 -5.32 -2.69 2.90
N THR A 48 -5.86 -3.50 2.03
CA THR A 48 -6.98 -4.37 2.36
C THR A 48 -6.63 -5.82 2.06
N LYS A 49 -7.01 -6.70 2.97
CA LYS A 49 -6.91 -8.14 2.78
C LYS A 49 -8.07 -8.79 3.53
N ASP A 50 -8.79 -9.67 2.85
CA ASP A 50 -9.88 -10.45 3.45
C ASP A 50 -10.89 -9.55 4.20
N GLY A 51 -11.22 -8.40 3.61
CA GLY A 51 -12.22 -7.51 4.19
C GLY A 51 -11.71 -6.58 5.29
N MET A 52 -10.45 -6.69 5.68
CA MET A 52 -9.85 -5.80 6.67
C MET A 52 -9.02 -4.75 5.96
N THR A 53 -9.26 -3.47 6.26
CA THR A 53 -8.52 -2.36 5.68
C THR A 53 -7.75 -1.65 6.78
N VAL A 54 -6.47 -1.39 6.49
CA VAL A 54 -5.58 -0.70 7.43
C VAL A 54 -4.88 0.45 6.70
N SER A 55 -4.35 1.40 7.45
CA SER A 55 -3.56 2.46 6.86
C SER A 55 -2.19 1.94 6.48
N GLY A 56 -1.72 2.35 5.30
CA GLY A 56 -0.40 1.95 4.80
C GLY A 56 0.76 2.56 5.58
N ASP A 57 0.49 3.52 6.47
CA ASP A 57 1.53 4.10 7.30
C ASP A 57 1.52 3.55 8.72
N SER A 58 0.83 2.44 8.95
CA SER A 58 0.75 1.81 10.26
C SER A 58 1.40 0.43 10.22
N ILE A 59 2.55 0.29 10.86
CA ILE A 59 3.22 -1.01 10.95
C ILE A 59 2.31 -2.04 11.62
N MET A 60 1.66 -1.64 12.73
CA MET A 60 0.76 -2.54 13.44
C MET A 60 -0.42 -2.96 12.57
N GLY A 61 -1.00 -2.01 11.83
CA GLY A 61 -2.10 -2.32 10.94
C GLY A 61 -1.68 -3.34 9.88
N LEU A 62 -0.53 -3.12 9.27
CA LEU A 62 -0.04 -4.03 8.24
C LEU A 62 0.20 -5.43 8.79
N LEU A 63 0.76 -5.52 10.02
CA LEU A 63 0.96 -6.81 10.66
C LEU A 63 -0.35 -7.55 10.90
N MET A 64 -1.40 -6.82 11.25
CA MET A 64 -2.70 -7.42 11.53
C MET A 64 -3.33 -8.06 10.30
N LEU A 65 -2.92 -7.67 9.11
CA LEU A 65 -3.42 -8.30 7.88
C LEU A 65 -2.95 -9.74 7.74
N ALA A 66 -1.87 -10.10 8.41
CA ALA A 66 -1.31 -11.46 8.36
C ALA A 66 -1.11 -11.94 6.93
N ALA A 67 -0.60 -11.07 6.06
CA ALA A 67 -0.43 -11.37 4.64
C ALA A 67 0.81 -12.22 4.44
N SER A 68 0.60 -13.51 4.27
CA SER A 68 1.69 -14.47 4.07
C SER A 68 2.05 -14.61 2.60
N CYS A 69 3.17 -15.27 2.34
CA CYS A 69 3.62 -15.52 0.98
C CYS A 69 2.52 -16.21 0.17
N GLY A 70 2.29 -15.70 -1.02
CA GLY A 70 1.27 -16.24 -1.91
C GLY A 70 -0.09 -15.58 -1.79
N THR A 71 -0.35 -14.84 -0.72
CA THR A 71 -1.62 -14.13 -0.59
C THR A 71 -1.56 -12.79 -1.32
N PHE A 72 -2.73 -12.20 -1.53
CA PHE A 72 -2.85 -10.93 -2.24
C PHE A 72 -3.34 -9.84 -1.31
N ILE A 73 -2.82 -8.63 -1.52
CA ILE A 73 -3.32 -7.44 -0.83
C ILE A 73 -3.80 -6.45 -1.90
N GLU A 74 -4.83 -5.68 -1.55
CA GLU A 74 -5.26 -4.57 -2.40
C GLU A 74 -4.72 -3.29 -1.79
N VAL A 75 -4.04 -2.50 -2.60
CA VAL A 75 -3.48 -1.23 -2.16
C VAL A 75 -4.17 -0.11 -2.91
N ARG A 76 -4.74 0.82 -2.18
CA ARG A 76 -5.38 2.00 -2.75
C ARG A 76 -4.60 3.22 -2.32
N THR A 77 -4.16 4.02 -3.29
CA THR A 77 -3.45 5.25 -3.01
C THR A 77 -4.25 6.44 -3.51
N SER A 78 -4.12 7.57 -2.82
CA SER A 78 -4.75 8.82 -3.24
C SER A 78 -3.88 9.98 -2.78
N GLY A 79 -4.06 11.12 -3.44
CA GLY A 79 -3.28 12.31 -3.16
C GLY A 79 -2.43 12.71 -4.36
N THR A 80 -1.62 13.74 -4.15
CA THR A 80 -0.85 14.34 -5.23
C THR A 80 0.07 13.34 -5.93
N GLU A 81 0.71 12.48 -5.15
CA GLU A 81 1.66 11.49 -5.68
C GLU A 81 1.10 10.07 -5.61
N ALA A 82 -0.21 9.93 -5.80
CA ALA A 82 -0.85 8.63 -5.67
C ALA A 82 -0.27 7.59 -6.62
N GLU A 83 -0.03 7.96 -7.88
CA GLU A 83 0.49 7.01 -8.85
C GLU A 83 1.93 6.65 -8.56
N GLN A 84 2.74 7.65 -8.22
CA GLN A 84 4.13 7.41 -7.86
C GLN A 84 4.23 6.49 -6.65
N LEU A 85 3.37 6.71 -5.67
CA LEU A 85 3.34 5.85 -4.48
C LEU A 85 2.94 4.43 -4.86
N ALA A 86 1.91 4.27 -5.68
CA ALA A 86 1.48 2.96 -6.12
C ALA A 86 2.61 2.22 -6.84
N ASP A 87 3.32 2.92 -7.72
CA ASP A 87 4.45 2.34 -8.45
C ASP A 87 5.56 1.91 -7.50
N ALA A 88 5.87 2.76 -6.52
CA ALA A 88 6.93 2.47 -5.57
C ALA A 88 6.58 1.27 -4.70
N LEU A 89 5.32 1.18 -4.27
CA LEU A 89 4.88 0.03 -3.46
C LEU A 89 4.87 -1.25 -4.27
N GLU A 90 4.47 -1.16 -5.53
CA GLU A 90 4.50 -2.33 -6.42
C GLU A 90 5.93 -2.87 -6.56
N SER A 91 6.88 -1.96 -6.79
CA SER A 91 8.28 -2.36 -6.91
C SER A 91 8.81 -2.97 -5.63
N LEU A 92 8.43 -2.39 -4.49
CA LEU A 92 8.87 -2.89 -3.19
C LEU A 92 8.39 -4.33 -2.97
N VAL A 93 7.11 -4.57 -3.22
CA VAL A 93 6.52 -5.91 -3.03
C VAL A 93 7.13 -6.90 -4.02
N ALA A 94 7.27 -6.50 -5.29
CA ALA A 94 7.83 -7.37 -6.33
C ALA A 94 9.28 -7.74 -6.03
N SER A 95 10.02 -6.86 -5.36
CA SER A 95 11.40 -7.11 -5.00
C SER A 95 11.55 -7.86 -3.68
N ARG A 96 10.46 -8.43 -3.16
CA ARG A 96 10.42 -9.17 -1.90
C ARG A 96 10.86 -8.30 -0.72
N PHE A 97 10.51 -7.00 -0.76
CA PHE A 97 10.92 -6.04 0.26
C PHE A 97 12.44 -6.03 0.44
N GLY A 98 13.18 -6.37 -0.62
CA GLY A 98 14.63 -6.44 -0.58
C GLY A 98 15.19 -7.69 0.05
N GLU A 99 14.35 -8.66 0.41
CA GLU A 99 14.79 -9.92 1.00
C GLU A 99 15.21 -10.91 -0.08
N SER A 100 16.08 -11.83 0.28
CA SER A 100 16.60 -12.82 -0.67
C SER A 100 15.56 -13.87 -1.05
N PHE A 101 14.62 -14.13 -0.15
CA PHE A 101 13.62 -15.17 -0.35
C PHE A 101 12.22 -14.65 -0.22
#